data_84fe6ba2765ceafd6c6f733e37a15388
#
_entry.id   84fe6ba2765ceafd6c6f733e37a15388
#
_cell.length_a   1.000
_cell.length_b   1.000
_cell.length_c   1.000
_cell.angle_alpha   90.00
_cell.angle_beta   90.00
_cell.angle_gamma   90.00
#
_symmetry.space_group_name_H-M   'P 1'
#
loop_
_entity.id
_entity.type
_entity.pdbx_description
1 polymer ?
#
loop_
_entity_poly.entity_id
_entity_poly.type
_entity_poly.pdbx_seq_one_letter_code
_entity_poly.pdbx_strand_id
1 'polypeptide(L)'
;MKKDIGEYVAVCDVCQRVKAEHQKLVGLLQPLPIPDWKWDKLGMDFITGLPRTRSGYDSIWVVVDRLTKVAHFIPVKTTYTSAKLAKIYMSRIVCLHGVPKKIVSEEVSCRNDIYSFEKYNTFGGNLAGE
;
A
#
# COMPACT_ATOMS: atom_id res chain seq x y z
N MET A 1 -37.10 20.07 -21.44
CA MET A 1 -36.72 18.93 -20.59
C MET A 1 -35.20 18.86 -20.32
N LYS A 2 -34.31 18.62 -21.31
CA LYS A 2 -32.84 18.62 -21.03
C LYS A 2 -32.32 19.97 -20.55
N LYS A 3 -32.82 21.07 -21.09
CA LYS A 3 -32.44 22.42 -20.73
C LYS A 3 -32.85 22.75 -19.29
N ASP A 4 -34.09 22.44 -18.94
CA ASP A 4 -34.68 22.71 -17.63
C ASP A 4 -33.98 21.90 -16.53
N ILE A 5 -33.65 20.64 -16.82
CA ILE A 5 -32.85 19.78 -15.92
C ILE A 5 -31.43 20.36 -15.76
N GLY A 6 -30.82 20.82 -16.85
CA GLY A 6 -29.49 21.43 -16.80
C GLY A 6 -29.45 22.69 -15.95
N GLU A 7 -30.46 23.54 -16.08
CA GLU A 7 -30.60 24.76 -15.27
C GLU A 7 -30.83 24.44 -13.80
N TYR A 8 -31.67 23.45 -13.49
CA TYR A 8 -31.90 23.02 -12.11
C TYR A 8 -30.62 22.48 -11.47
N VAL A 9 -29.89 21.60 -12.17
CA VAL A 9 -28.64 21.02 -11.67
C VAL A 9 -27.57 22.10 -11.46
N ALA A 10 -27.51 23.12 -12.34
CA ALA A 10 -26.52 24.20 -12.23
C ALA A 10 -26.71 25.06 -10.97
N VAL A 11 -27.95 25.21 -10.49
CA VAL A 11 -28.28 26.00 -9.29
C VAL A 11 -28.33 25.15 -8.01
N CYS A 12 -28.42 23.82 -8.14
CA CYS A 12 -28.53 22.92 -7.00
C CYS A 12 -27.18 22.79 -6.25
N ASP A 13 -27.13 23.30 -5.01
CA ASP A 13 -25.95 23.26 -4.16
C ASP A 13 -25.40 21.83 -3.92
N VAL A 14 -26.29 20.87 -3.68
CA VAL A 14 -25.91 19.46 -3.49
C VAL A 14 -25.30 18.87 -4.76
N CYS A 15 -25.92 19.10 -5.92
CA CYS A 15 -25.42 18.60 -7.20
C CYS A 15 -24.05 19.21 -7.56
N GLN A 16 -23.83 20.48 -7.24
CA GLN A 16 -22.56 21.14 -7.52
C GLN A 16 -21.41 20.65 -6.62
N ARG A 17 -21.69 20.31 -5.38
CA ARG A 17 -20.69 19.75 -4.45
C ARG A 17 -20.28 18.31 -4.81
N VAL A 18 -21.18 17.53 -5.37
CA VAL A 18 -20.94 16.12 -5.74
C VAL A 18 -20.34 15.98 -7.15
N LYS A 19 -20.47 17.03 -7.97
CA LYS A 19 -19.99 17.02 -9.35
C LYS A 19 -18.44 16.93 -9.36
N ALA A 20 -17.92 15.81 -9.87
CA ALA A 20 -16.49 15.66 -10.08
C ALA A 20 -15.99 16.69 -11.10
N GLU A 21 -15.00 17.47 -10.73
CA GLU A 21 -14.31 18.35 -11.68
C GLU A 21 -13.57 17.50 -12.70
N HIS A 22 -13.91 17.68 -13.98
CA HIS A 22 -13.12 17.13 -15.07
C HIS A 22 -11.85 17.97 -15.22
N GLN A 23 -10.83 17.62 -14.44
CA GLN A 23 -9.53 18.24 -14.58
C GLN A 23 -8.92 17.83 -15.93
N LYS A 24 -8.50 18.82 -16.72
CA LYS A 24 -7.68 18.56 -17.90
C LYS A 24 -6.36 17.91 -17.43
N LEU A 25 -5.96 16.83 -18.09
CA LEU A 25 -4.66 16.22 -17.86
C LEU A 25 -3.58 17.28 -18.08
N VAL A 26 -2.94 17.72 -17.01
CA VAL A 26 -1.88 18.74 -17.06
C VAL A 26 -0.54 18.01 -17.22
N GLY A 27 -0.02 18.02 -18.45
CA GLY A 27 1.30 17.51 -18.76
C GLY A 27 1.35 16.06 -19.29
N LEU A 28 2.53 15.69 -19.76
CA LEU A 28 2.84 14.35 -20.19
C LEU A 28 3.04 13.42 -18.97
N LEU A 29 2.60 12.18 -19.08
CA LEU A 29 2.86 11.14 -18.10
C LEU A 29 4.37 10.98 -17.90
N GLN A 30 4.85 11.28 -16.69
CA GLN A 30 6.24 11.04 -16.36
C GLN A 30 6.42 9.56 -16.02
N PRO A 31 7.39 8.86 -16.64
CA PRO A 31 7.66 7.48 -16.33
C PRO A 31 8.13 7.37 -14.86
N LEU A 32 7.56 6.42 -14.13
CA LEU A 32 8.00 6.12 -12.78
C LEU A 32 9.43 5.54 -12.81
N PRO A 33 10.31 5.95 -11.90
CA PRO A 33 11.66 5.41 -11.85
C PRO A 33 11.65 3.89 -11.63
N ILE A 34 12.26 3.16 -12.56
CA ILE A 34 12.40 1.71 -12.48
C ILE A 34 13.44 1.37 -11.40
N PRO A 35 13.23 0.36 -10.56
CA PRO A 35 14.24 -0.09 -9.61
C PRO A 35 15.48 -0.63 -10.34
N ASP A 36 16.68 -0.37 -9.80
CA ASP A 36 17.94 -0.80 -10.40
C ASP A 36 18.20 -2.31 -10.18
N TRP A 37 17.64 -2.86 -9.10
CA TRP A 37 17.84 -4.25 -8.73
C TRP A 37 16.56 -4.91 -8.19
N LYS A 38 16.49 -6.25 -8.36
CA LYS A 38 15.41 -7.07 -7.81
C LYS A 38 15.41 -7.02 -6.28
N TRP A 39 14.24 -6.95 -5.68
CA TRP A 39 13.99 -6.90 -4.23
C TRP A 39 14.54 -5.65 -3.51
N ASP A 40 15.03 -4.66 -4.24
CA ASP A 40 15.44 -3.37 -3.69
C ASP A 40 14.24 -2.47 -3.33
N LYS A 41 13.20 -2.51 -4.16
CA LYS A 41 11.99 -1.70 -3.96
C LYS A 41 10.76 -2.61 -3.97
N LEU A 42 10.11 -2.69 -2.82
CA LEU A 42 8.93 -3.53 -2.63
C LEU A 42 7.66 -2.70 -2.57
N GLY A 43 6.57 -3.30 -3.08
CA GLY A 43 5.20 -2.89 -2.76
C GLY A 43 4.62 -3.88 -1.78
N MET A 44 3.82 -3.42 -0.82
CA MET A 44 3.06 -4.31 0.05
C MET A 44 1.65 -3.81 0.28
N ASP A 45 0.73 -4.74 0.45
CA ASP A 45 -0.66 -4.48 0.70
C ASP A 45 -1.30 -5.60 1.51
N PHE A 46 -2.46 -5.32 2.14
CA PHE A 46 -3.23 -6.29 2.91
C PHE A 46 -4.61 -6.46 2.30
N ILE A 47 -4.95 -7.69 1.94
CA ILE A 47 -6.30 -8.07 1.55
C ILE A 47 -7.01 -8.59 2.80
N THR A 48 -7.97 -7.83 3.30
CA THR A 48 -8.72 -8.12 4.53
C THR A 48 -10.17 -8.53 4.23
N GLY A 49 -10.88 -9.01 5.25
CA GLY A 49 -12.29 -9.37 5.11
C GLY A 49 -12.53 -10.69 4.39
N LEU A 50 -11.54 -11.54 4.28
CA LEU A 50 -11.69 -12.88 3.72
C LEU A 50 -12.37 -13.84 4.71
N PRO A 51 -13.08 -14.87 4.22
CA PRO A 51 -13.61 -15.92 5.07
C PRO A 51 -12.50 -16.60 5.86
N ARG A 52 -12.75 -16.85 7.16
CA ARG A 52 -11.76 -17.51 8.02
C ARG A 52 -11.47 -18.92 7.54
N THR A 53 -10.19 -19.23 7.39
CA THR A 53 -9.72 -20.58 7.12
C THR A 53 -9.83 -21.44 8.39
N ARG A 54 -9.69 -22.78 8.25
CA ARG A 54 -9.63 -23.71 9.40
C ARG A 54 -8.50 -23.37 10.38
N SER A 55 -7.40 -22.79 9.89
CA SER A 55 -6.27 -22.32 10.70
C SER A 55 -6.48 -20.93 11.30
N GLY A 56 -7.65 -20.31 11.06
CA GLY A 56 -8.05 -19.03 11.61
C GLY A 56 -7.45 -17.82 10.92
N TYR A 57 -6.90 -17.96 9.72
CA TYR A 57 -6.48 -16.80 8.89
C TYR A 57 -7.69 -16.16 8.23
N ASP A 58 -7.73 -14.84 8.18
CA ASP A 58 -8.80 -14.03 7.63
C ASP A 58 -8.29 -12.92 6.69
N SER A 59 -6.99 -12.89 6.46
CA SER A 59 -6.35 -11.86 5.64
C SER A 59 -5.13 -12.41 4.92
N ILE A 60 -4.74 -11.77 3.84
CA ILE A 60 -3.53 -12.09 3.08
C ILE A 60 -2.65 -10.85 3.04
N TRP A 61 -1.41 -10.97 3.43
CA TRP A 61 -0.39 -9.97 3.21
C TRP A 61 0.33 -10.25 1.90
N VAL A 62 0.30 -9.28 0.99
CA VAL A 62 0.93 -9.35 -0.33
C VAL A 62 2.18 -8.51 -0.32
N VAL A 63 3.31 -9.09 -0.70
CA VAL A 63 4.59 -8.38 -0.88
C VAL A 63 5.05 -8.61 -2.30
N VAL A 64 5.23 -7.54 -3.06
CA VAL A 64 5.55 -7.58 -4.50
C VAL A 64 6.86 -6.88 -4.77
N ASP A 65 7.76 -7.54 -5.48
CA ASP A 65 8.93 -6.88 -6.05
C ASP A 65 8.51 -5.95 -7.21
N ARG A 66 8.88 -4.69 -7.12
CA ARG A 66 8.48 -3.69 -8.12
C ARG A 66 9.18 -3.85 -9.46
N LEU A 67 10.34 -4.50 -9.49
CA LEU A 67 11.07 -4.75 -10.74
C LEU A 67 10.53 -5.99 -11.45
N THR A 68 10.58 -7.14 -10.80
CA THR A 68 10.25 -8.44 -11.42
C THR A 68 8.76 -8.77 -11.40
N LYS A 69 7.98 -8.07 -10.57
CA LYS A 69 6.55 -8.33 -10.30
C LYS A 69 6.27 -9.67 -9.62
N VAL A 70 7.29 -10.34 -9.13
CA VAL A 70 7.11 -11.53 -8.30
C VAL A 70 6.46 -11.15 -6.98
N ALA A 71 5.46 -11.91 -6.58
CA ALA A 71 4.68 -11.66 -5.38
C ALA A 71 4.76 -12.82 -4.39
N HIS A 72 4.85 -12.49 -3.10
CA HIS A 72 4.64 -13.42 -1.99
C HIS A 72 3.29 -13.16 -1.33
N PHE A 73 2.50 -14.21 -1.18
CA PHE A 73 1.21 -14.18 -0.51
C PHE A 73 1.33 -14.87 0.84
N ILE A 74 1.19 -14.13 1.91
CA ILE A 74 1.41 -14.60 3.28
C ILE A 74 0.07 -14.57 4.02
N PRO A 75 -0.48 -15.72 4.44
CA PRO A 75 -1.71 -15.74 5.23
C PRO A 75 -1.43 -15.15 6.62
N VAL A 76 -2.25 -14.20 7.02
CA VAL A 76 -2.16 -13.49 8.29
C VAL A 76 -3.54 -13.37 8.94
N LYS A 77 -3.56 -12.94 10.20
CA LYS A 77 -4.80 -12.63 10.92
C LYS A 77 -4.87 -11.13 11.15
N THR A 78 -6.04 -10.54 11.04
CA THR A 78 -6.26 -9.12 11.36
C THR A 78 -5.86 -8.76 12.81
N THR A 79 -5.81 -9.76 13.69
CA THR A 79 -5.38 -9.60 15.11
C THR A 79 -3.87 -9.64 15.32
N TYR A 80 -3.06 -9.79 14.24
CA TYR A 80 -1.61 -9.82 14.40
C TYR A 80 -1.07 -8.43 14.75
N THR A 81 -0.18 -8.41 15.73
CA THR A 81 0.55 -7.20 16.13
C THR A 81 1.67 -6.91 15.12
N SER A 82 2.12 -5.65 15.07
CA SER A 82 3.25 -5.23 14.24
C SER A 82 4.52 -6.03 14.50
N ALA A 83 4.80 -6.38 15.75
CA ALA A 83 5.93 -7.22 16.12
C ALA A 83 5.86 -8.63 15.52
N LYS A 84 4.67 -9.22 15.45
CA LYS A 84 4.47 -10.52 14.81
C LYS A 84 4.60 -10.46 13.31
N LEU A 85 4.05 -9.42 12.68
CA LEU A 85 4.22 -9.17 11.25
C LEU A 85 5.70 -8.95 10.89
N ALA A 86 6.44 -8.20 11.70
CA ALA A 86 7.88 -8.02 11.51
C ALA A 86 8.65 -9.34 11.54
N LYS A 87 8.35 -10.24 12.47
CA LYS A 87 8.98 -11.58 12.53
C LYS A 87 8.67 -12.40 11.26
N ILE A 88 7.43 -12.36 10.78
CA ILE A 88 7.03 -13.04 9.56
C ILE A 88 7.76 -12.45 8.36
N TYR A 89 7.85 -11.12 8.28
CA TYR A 89 8.59 -10.42 7.22
C TYR A 89 10.06 -10.84 7.18
N MET A 90 10.73 -10.81 8.33
CA MET A 90 12.12 -11.23 8.44
C MET A 90 12.32 -12.67 7.96
N SER A 91 11.48 -13.60 8.41
CA SER A 91 11.63 -15.02 8.09
C SER A 91 11.23 -15.38 6.66
N ARG A 92 10.29 -14.65 6.04
CA ARG A 92 9.74 -14.99 4.71
C ARG A 92 10.36 -14.18 3.58
N ILE A 93 10.69 -12.93 3.83
CA ILE A 93 11.17 -12.01 2.79
C ILE A 93 12.66 -11.73 2.96
N VAL A 94 13.07 -11.24 4.12
CA VAL A 94 14.47 -10.82 4.34
C VAL A 94 15.44 -12.01 4.27
N CYS A 95 15.07 -13.16 4.83
CA CYS A 95 15.90 -14.37 4.74
C CYS A 95 16.10 -14.88 3.31
N LEU A 96 15.12 -14.64 2.42
CA LEU A 96 15.20 -15.11 1.03
C LEU A 96 15.85 -14.09 0.08
N HIS A 97 15.58 -12.80 0.29
CA HIS A 97 15.86 -11.76 -0.70
C HIS A 97 16.76 -10.64 -0.15
N GLY A 98 17.04 -10.63 1.14
CA GLY A 98 17.78 -9.56 1.80
C GLY A 98 16.90 -8.39 2.22
N VAL A 99 17.53 -7.33 2.72
CA VAL A 99 16.85 -6.13 3.21
C VAL A 99 16.61 -5.17 2.04
N PRO A 100 15.36 -4.78 1.76
CA PRO A 100 15.05 -3.83 0.69
C PRO A 100 15.48 -2.42 1.07
N LYS A 101 15.82 -1.62 0.07
CA LYS A 101 16.13 -0.19 0.24
C LYS A 101 14.89 0.66 0.46
N LYS A 102 13.76 0.26 -0.14
CA LYS A 102 12.51 1.00 -0.04
C LYS A 102 11.30 0.08 -0.04
N ILE A 103 10.37 0.36 0.87
CA ILE A 103 9.06 -0.29 0.91
C ILE A 103 8.00 0.77 0.68
N VAL A 104 7.05 0.48 -0.21
CA VAL A 104 5.89 1.32 -0.49
C VAL A 104 4.65 0.53 -0.10
N SER A 105 3.85 1.06 0.82
CA SER A 105 2.53 0.54 1.14
C SER A 105 1.49 1.57 0.73
N GLU A 106 0.39 1.14 0.12
CA GLU A 106 -0.77 1.98 0.00
C GLU A 106 -1.44 2.10 1.37
N GLU A 107 -1.81 3.32 1.76
CA GLU A 107 -2.55 3.55 2.99
C GLU A 107 -3.94 2.91 2.85
N VAL A 108 -4.08 1.70 3.38
CA VAL A 108 -5.41 1.20 3.69
C VAL A 108 -5.86 1.94 4.94
N SER A 109 -6.81 2.85 4.79
CA SER A 109 -7.52 3.54 5.87
C SER A 109 -8.30 2.52 6.72
N CYS A 110 -7.61 1.71 7.48
CA CYS A 110 -8.15 0.80 8.47
C CYS A 110 -7.40 0.96 9.77
N ARG A 111 -7.96 1.87 10.61
CA ARG A 111 -7.77 1.96 12.07
C ARG A 111 -6.36 1.67 12.63
N ASN A 112 -5.66 2.76 12.84
CA ASN A 112 -4.81 3.13 13.99
C ASN A 112 -3.59 2.28 14.42
N ASP A 113 -3.33 1.06 13.95
CA ASP A 113 -2.26 0.26 14.54
C ASP A 113 -1.11 -0.14 13.60
N ILE A 114 -1.17 0.23 12.32
CA ILE A 114 -0.14 -0.20 11.32
C ILE A 114 0.92 0.87 11.05
N TYR A 115 0.77 2.08 11.58
CA TYR A 115 1.71 3.19 11.39
C TYR A 115 3.10 3.04 12.04
N SER A 116 3.39 1.90 12.67
CA SER A 116 4.69 1.68 13.32
C SER A 116 5.81 1.20 12.39
N PHE A 117 5.51 0.84 11.13
CA PHE A 117 6.52 0.27 10.25
C PHE A 117 7.48 1.31 9.65
N GLU A 118 7.07 2.57 9.51
CA GLU A 118 8.00 3.65 9.07
C GLU A 118 9.07 4.01 10.11
N LYS A 119 8.80 3.78 11.39
CA LYS A 119 9.74 4.10 12.47
C LYS A 119 10.97 3.17 12.55
N TYR A 120 10.91 1.98 11.94
CA TYR A 120 12.03 1.04 11.98
C TYR A 120 13.02 1.20 10.83
N ASN A 121 12.69 1.94 9.77
CA ASN A 121 13.60 2.18 8.65
C ASN A 121 14.55 3.38 8.87
N THR A 122 14.46 4.09 10.00
CA THR A 122 15.37 5.21 10.32
C THR A 122 16.60 4.78 11.11
N PHE A 123 16.76 3.49 11.43
CA PHE A 123 17.92 2.97 12.15
C PHE A 123 19.01 2.35 11.27
N GLY A 124 18.99 2.59 9.97
CA GLY A 124 20.04 2.17 9.03
C GLY A 124 21.06 3.25 8.68
N GLY A 125 21.42 4.10 9.63
CA GLY A 125 22.44 5.13 9.41
C GLY A 125 23.24 5.41 10.67
N ASN A 126 24.30 4.62 10.91
CA ASN A 126 25.57 4.94 11.53
C ASN A 126 26.16 3.73 12.26
N LEU A 127 26.86 2.90 11.52
CA LEU A 127 28.02 2.14 12.03
C LEU A 127 29.15 2.35 11.03
N ALA A 128 29.69 3.56 11.06
CA ALA A 128 31.03 3.84 10.60
C ALA A 128 31.67 4.73 11.67
N GLY A 129 32.68 4.24 12.36
CA GLY A 129 33.50 5.04 13.26
C GLY A 129 33.86 4.32 14.55
N GLU A 130 34.98 3.72 14.49
CA GLU A 130 36.08 3.40 15.40
C GLU A 130 36.34 1.93 15.61
#